data_78579ce5a6b0f6867267739d0769cbbf
#
_entry.id   78579ce5a6b0f6867267739d0769cbbf
#
_cell.length_a   1.000
_cell.length_b   1.000
_cell.length_c   1.000
_cell.angle_alpha   90.00
_cell.angle_beta   90.00
_cell.angle_gamma   90.00
#
_symmetry.space_group_name_H-M   'P 1'
#
loop_
_entity.id
_entity.type
_entity.pdbx_description
1 polymer ?
#
loop_
_entity_poly.entity_id
_entity_poly.type
_entity_poly.pdbx_seq_one_letter_code
_entity_poly.pdbx_strand_id
1 'polypeptide(L)'
;DIYQSTYSTGMPADSDNDFESQDSAIESLQDHLSWQLNLTPMSDTDRVIGMSIIDAIDANGKLSISAESIFEGLQNDFEELELDEVLAVLHRIQQFDPLGVAYRDLSECLLIQLNHIPAELQTDAIVHARMIVKDHLQALGGRDYTQIMRQTRLKEPQLRDAIAVIERLNPRPGSEIAPSTASYVIPDVVVLKDKRSGRWRVELNPETAPKLRINPDYAALVKRSDNSTENNYLKDNLQEARWFIKSLQSRNETLLKVASRIVEHQQEFLEHGEEAMKPLVLHDIAEAVEMHESTISRVTTQKYMHTPRGIFELKYFFSSHVSMAGGGECSSTAIRAFIKKLVAAENPRKPLSDSKIAALLAEQEIKVARRTIAKYRESLHIPPSNERKKLV
;
A
#
# COMPACT_ATOMS: atom_id res chain seq x y z
N ASP A 1 36.65 44.12 38.94
CA ASP A 1 37.11 42.74 38.79
C ASP A 1 36.99 42.32 37.35
N ILE A 2 38.14 42.11 36.76
CA ILE A 2 38.43 41.94 35.35
C ILE A 2 38.23 40.47 34.99
N TYR A 3 37.33 40.16 34.07
CA TYR A 3 37.35 38.86 33.43
C TYR A 3 37.99 38.97 32.04
N GLN A 4 39.21 38.47 31.96
CA GLN A 4 39.92 38.21 30.71
C GLN A 4 39.31 37.02 30.00
N SER A 5 38.73 37.24 28.82
CA SER A 5 38.41 36.18 27.90
C SER A 5 39.64 35.82 27.08
N THR A 6 40.17 34.65 27.32
CA THR A 6 41.19 34.02 26.48
C THR A 6 40.57 33.55 25.18
N TYR A 7 40.94 34.20 24.08
CA TYR A 7 40.68 33.67 22.73
C TYR A 7 41.60 32.48 22.49
N SER A 8 41.03 31.30 22.47
CA SER A 8 41.67 30.12 21.94
C SER A 8 41.53 30.15 20.41
N THR A 9 42.62 30.41 19.72
CA THR A 9 42.77 30.18 18.28
C THR A 9 42.86 28.66 18.06
N GLY A 10 41.71 28.01 17.93
CA GLY A 10 41.64 26.67 17.37
C GLY A 10 41.64 26.77 15.85
N MET A 11 42.67 26.18 15.21
CA MET A 11 42.68 25.88 13.79
C MET A 11 41.37 25.20 13.40
N PRO A 12 40.80 25.51 12.23
CA PRO A 12 39.74 24.66 11.67
C PRO A 12 40.38 23.29 11.37
N ALA A 13 39.99 22.29 12.12
CA ALA A 13 40.13 20.93 11.66
C ALA A 13 39.29 20.82 10.37
N ASP A 14 39.97 20.57 9.25
CA ASP A 14 39.36 20.02 8.06
C ASP A 14 38.66 18.71 8.49
N SER A 15 37.44 18.85 8.93
CA SER A 15 36.51 17.74 8.88
C SER A 15 36.06 17.65 7.40
N ASP A 16 36.86 16.98 6.58
CA ASP A 16 36.37 16.17 5.51
C ASP A 16 35.42 15.15 6.14
N ASN A 17 34.28 15.63 6.61
CA ASN A 17 33.08 14.84 6.71
C ASN A 17 32.67 14.65 5.26
N ASP A 18 33.27 13.66 4.60
CA ASP A 18 32.63 12.90 3.61
C ASP A 18 31.28 12.47 4.24
N PHE A 19 30.29 13.32 4.07
CA PHE A 19 28.94 12.85 3.91
C PHE A 19 28.99 11.98 2.64
N GLU A 20 29.56 10.78 2.77
CA GLU A 20 29.00 9.64 2.06
C GLU A 20 27.54 9.68 2.45
N SER A 21 26.77 10.39 1.66
CA SER A 21 25.35 10.15 1.56
C SER A 21 25.28 8.63 1.34
N GLN A 22 24.93 7.90 2.38
CA GLN A 22 24.35 6.61 2.27
C GLN A 22 22.97 6.84 1.62
N ASP A 23 22.96 7.44 0.45
CA ASP A 23 22.05 7.11 -0.60
C ASP A 23 22.43 5.65 -0.93
N SER A 24 21.95 4.75 -0.11
CA SER A 24 21.72 3.38 -0.54
C SER A 24 20.68 3.54 -1.65
N ALA A 25 21.18 3.80 -2.86
CA ALA A 25 20.38 3.80 -4.05
C ALA A 25 19.61 2.48 -3.97
N ILE A 26 18.28 2.58 -3.84
CA ILE A 26 17.42 1.41 -3.78
C ILE A 26 17.67 0.73 -5.11
N GLU A 27 18.46 -0.34 -5.09
CA GLU A 27 18.82 -1.09 -6.27
C GLU A 27 17.53 -1.58 -6.91
N SER A 28 17.25 -1.13 -8.12
CA SER A 28 16.04 -1.56 -8.83
C SER A 28 16.25 -3.00 -9.35
N LEU A 29 15.17 -3.72 -9.58
CA LEU A 29 15.24 -5.04 -10.20
C LEU A 29 15.97 -4.97 -11.56
N GLN A 30 15.72 -3.92 -12.35
CA GLN A 30 16.37 -3.72 -13.64
C GLN A 30 17.88 -3.49 -13.50
N ASP A 31 18.32 -2.72 -12.51
CA ASP A 31 19.75 -2.51 -12.24
C ASP A 31 20.45 -3.83 -11.89
N HIS A 32 19.80 -4.62 -11.03
CA HIS A 32 20.32 -5.94 -10.61
C HIS A 32 20.43 -6.91 -11.79
N LEU A 33 19.41 -7.00 -12.63
CA LEU A 33 19.42 -7.87 -13.81
C LEU A 33 20.42 -7.39 -14.87
N SER A 34 20.54 -6.07 -15.07
CA SER A 34 21.52 -5.47 -15.98
C SER A 34 22.96 -5.76 -15.53
N TRP A 35 23.20 -5.72 -14.22
CA TRP A 35 24.49 -6.12 -13.66
C TRP A 35 24.79 -7.60 -13.95
N GLN A 36 23.85 -8.51 -13.76
CA GLN A 36 24.02 -9.93 -14.07
C GLN A 36 24.21 -10.17 -15.57
N LEU A 37 23.48 -9.43 -16.44
CA LEU A 37 23.65 -9.50 -17.89
C LEU A 37 25.07 -9.12 -18.30
N ASN A 38 25.64 -8.09 -17.71
CA ASN A 38 27.01 -7.64 -17.98
C ASN A 38 28.08 -8.65 -17.53
N LEU A 39 27.81 -9.44 -16.51
CA LEU A 39 28.70 -10.51 -16.05
C LEU A 39 28.59 -11.79 -16.88
N THR A 40 27.50 -11.95 -17.63
CA THR A 40 27.26 -13.15 -18.42
C THR A 40 27.96 -13.03 -19.77
N PRO A 41 28.74 -14.06 -20.23
CA PRO A 41 29.35 -14.06 -21.54
C PRO A 41 28.28 -14.22 -22.62
N MET A 42 28.05 -13.14 -23.38
CA MET A 42 27.06 -13.03 -24.45
C MET A 42 27.65 -12.22 -25.62
N SER A 43 27.11 -12.43 -26.83
CA SER A 43 27.43 -11.55 -27.98
C SER A 43 26.90 -10.12 -27.75
N ASP A 44 27.39 -9.17 -28.54
CA ASP A 44 26.93 -7.78 -28.44
C ASP A 44 25.45 -7.67 -28.85
N THR A 45 25.00 -8.44 -29.83
CA THR A 45 23.59 -8.56 -30.22
C THR A 45 22.72 -9.13 -29.08
N ASP A 46 23.13 -10.23 -28.48
CA ASP A 46 22.39 -10.84 -27.34
C ASP A 46 22.30 -9.87 -26.15
N ARG A 47 23.33 -9.06 -25.95
CA ARG A 47 23.34 -8.06 -24.87
C ARG A 47 22.33 -6.95 -25.13
N VAL A 48 22.18 -6.47 -26.36
CA VAL A 48 21.16 -5.47 -26.73
C VAL A 48 19.76 -6.06 -26.57
N ILE A 49 19.55 -7.31 -27.03
CA ILE A 49 18.29 -8.02 -26.83
C ILE A 49 18.00 -8.16 -25.33
N GLY A 50 19.00 -8.56 -24.54
CA GLY A 50 18.88 -8.73 -23.10
C GLY A 50 18.50 -7.46 -22.37
N MET A 51 19.10 -6.30 -22.74
CA MET A 51 18.73 -4.99 -22.18
C MET A 51 17.27 -4.64 -22.51
N SER A 52 16.84 -4.85 -23.76
CA SER A 52 15.46 -4.60 -24.17
C SER A 52 14.45 -5.47 -23.42
N ILE A 53 14.81 -6.72 -23.13
CA ILE A 53 13.99 -7.61 -22.30
C ILE A 53 13.93 -7.10 -20.85
N ILE A 54 15.06 -6.72 -20.26
CA ILE A 54 15.13 -6.21 -18.87
C ILE A 54 14.32 -4.92 -18.72
N ASP A 55 14.37 -4.01 -19.67
CA ASP A 55 13.57 -2.79 -19.66
C ASP A 55 12.07 -3.07 -19.72
N ALA A 56 11.67 -4.18 -20.31
CA ALA A 56 10.29 -4.63 -20.40
C ALA A 56 9.78 -5.39 -19.16
N ILE A 57 10.62 -5.64 -18.14
CA ILE A 57 10.25 -6.35 -16.92
C ILE A 57 9.64 -5.35 -15.90
N ASP A 58 8.51 -5.73 -15.31
CA ASP A 58 7.88 -4.98 -14.23
C ASP A 58 8.55 -5.25 -12.86
N ALA A 59 8.16 -4.47 -11.84
CA ALA A 59 8.68 -4.61 -10.48
C ALA A 59 8.40 -5.98 -9.83
N ASN A 60 7.45 -6.77 -10.35
CA ASN A 60 7.14 -8.12 -9.87
C ASN A 60 7.99 -9.19 -10.58
N GLY A 61 8.72 -8.81 -11.62
CA GLY A 61 9.52 -9.72 -12.44
C GLY A 61 8.79 -10.28 -13.66
N LYS A 62 7.58 -9.77 -13.98
CA LYS A 62 6.81 -10.21 -15.15
C LYS A 62 7.21 -9.41 -16.39
N LEU A 63 7.27 -10.09 -17.54
CA LEU A 63 7.45 -9.45 -18.84
C LEU A 63 6.17 -8.69 -19.22
N SER A 64 6.25 -7.38 -19.36
CA SER A 64 5.10 -6.51 -19.68
C SER A 64 4.75 -6.49 -21.16
N ILE A 65 5.71 -6.80 -22.02
CA ILE A 65 5.61 -6.79 -23.49
C ILE A 65 5.89 -8.20 -24.00
N SER A 66 5.25 -8.61 -25.07
CA SER A 66 5.49 -9.95 -25.63
C SER A 66 6.87 -10.04 -26.31
N ALA A 67 7.42 -11.24 -26.39
CA ALA A 67 8.72 -11.46 -27.05
C ALA A 67 8.67 -11.08 -28.54
N GLU A 68 7.52 -11.29 -29.19
CA GLU A 68 7.27 -10.91 -30.59
C GLU A 68 7.33 -9.38 -30.75
N SER A 69 6.77 -8.61 -29.81
CA SER A 69 6.82 -7.14 -29.87
C SER A 69 8.23 -6.60 -29.60
N ILE A 70 9.04 -7.29 -28.78
CA ILE A 70 10.45 -6.95 -28.58
C ILE A 70 11.22 -7.22 -29.86
N PHE A 71 10.97 -8.36 -30.50
CA PHE A 71 11.57 -8.73 -31.78
C PHE A 71 11.23 -7.67 -32.86
N GLU A 72 9.97 -7.31 -33.05
CA GLU A 72 9.54 -6.27 -33.99
C GLU A 72 10.22 -4.91 -33.72
N GLY A 73 10.43 -4.55 -32.47
CA GLY A 73 11.14 -3.32 -32.10
C GLY A 73 12.61 -3.33 -32.49
N LEU A 74 13.29 -4.48 -32.36
CA LEU A 74 14.71 -4.63 -32.65
C LEU A 74 15.01 -4.94 -34.13
N GLN A 75 14.03 -5.40 -34.91
CA GLN A 75 14.20 -5.77 -36.32
C GLN A 75 14.66 -4.58 -37.21
N ASN A 76 14.35 -3.35 -36.80
CA ASN A 76 14.81 -2.17 -37.51
C ASN A 76 16.32 -1.91 -37.36
N ASP A 77 16.91 -2.37 -36.25
CA ASP A 77 18.32 -2.16 -35.94
C ASP A 77 19.18 -3.35 -36.37
N PHE A 78 18.57 -4.55 -36.46
CA PHE A 78 19.25 -5.81 -36.81
C PHE A 78 18.44 -6.56 -37.89
N GLU A 79 18.82 -6.41 -39.16
CA GLU A 79 18.11 -7.03 -40.29
C GLU A 79 18.15 -8.56 -40.33
N GLU A 80 19.15 -9.19 -39.69
CA GLU A 80 19.34 -10.65 -39.65
C GLU A 80 18.81 -11.29 -38.36
N LEU A 81 18.17 -10.52 -37.46
CA LEU A 81 17.66 -11.04 -36.18
C LEU A 81 16.53 -12.03 -36.40
N GLU A 82 16.56 -13.14 -35.69
CA GLU A 82 15.49 -14.15 -35.67
C GLU A 82 14.76 -14.16 -34.32
N LEU A 83 13.46 -14.49 -34.33
CA LEU A 83 12.66 -14.58 -33.09
C LEU A 83 13.24 -15.62 -32.12
N ASP A 84 13.80 -16.69 -32.64
CA ASP A 84 14.41 -17.77 -31.83
C ASP A 84 15.61 -17.26 -31.01
N GLU A 85 16.35 -16.28 -31.50
CA GLU A 85 17.45 -15.63 -30.77
C GLU A 85 16.90 -14.83 -29.57
N VAL A 86 15.81 -14.06 -29.78
CA VAL A 86 15.15 -13.34 -28.69
C VAL A 86 14.63 -14.30 -27.61
N LEU A 87 14.04 -15.42 -28.03
CA LEU A 87 13.57 -16.46 -27.09
C LEU A 87 14.74 -17.14 -26.36
N ALA A 88 15.87 -17.37 -27.01
CA ALA A 88 17.06 -17.95 -26.39
C ALA A 88 17.62 -17.03 -25.28
N VAL A 89 17.72 -15.72 -25.58
CA VAL A 89 18.13 -14.70 -24.59
C VAL A 89 17.13 -14.60 -23.46
N LEU A 90 15.82 -14.62 -23.75
CA LEU A 90 14.76 -14.61 -22.74
C LEU A 90 14.92 -15.81 -21.78
N HIS A 91 15.09 -17.02 -22.32
CA HIS A 91 15.30 -18.21 -21.48
C HIS A 91 16.58 -18.11 -20.64
N ARG A 92 17.60 -17.41 -21.11
CA ARG A 92 18.82 -17.17 -20.34
C ARG A 92 18.57 -16.22 -19.19
N ILE A 93 17.84 -15.11 -19.41
CA ILE A 93 17.47 -14.15 -18.37
C ILE A 93 16.55 -14.79 -17.32
N GLN A 94 15.67 -15.70 -17.72
CA GLN A 94 14.81 -16.44 -16.79
C GLN A 94 15.56 -17.29 -15.77
N GLN A 95 16.86 -17.56 -16.00
CA GLN A 95 17.75 -18.27 -15.08
C GLN A 95 18.54 -17.33 -14.17
N PHE A 96 18.38 -16.01 -14.30
CA PHE A 96 19.02 -15.03 -13.44
C PHE A 96 18.40 -15.04 -12.03
N ASP A 97 19.08 -14.41 -11.08
CA ASP A 97 18.57 -14.19 -9.74
C ASP A 97 17.81 -12.85 -9.68
N PRO A 98 16.54 -12.87 -9.28
CA PRO A 98 15.73 -13.96 -8.73
C PRO A 98 15.17 -14.92 -9.80
N LEU A 99 15.24 -16.21 -9.49
CA LEU A 99 14.88 -17.28 -10.42
C LEU A 99 13.42 -17.18 -10.90
N GLY A 100 13.23 -17.27 -12.22
CA GLY A 100 11.91 -17.18 -12.85
C GLY A 100 11.47 -15.75 -13.16
N VAL A 101 12.37 -14.77 -13.12
CA VAL A 101 12.15 -13.42 -13.65
C VAL A 101 11.93 -13.45 -15.16
N ALA A 102 11.41 -12.39 -15.74
CA ALA A 102 11.04 -12.30 -17.17
C ALA A 102 10.01 -13.34 -17.63
N TYR A 103 9.14 -13.79 -16.73
CA TYR A 103 8.09 -14.73 -17.07
C TYR A 103 6.94 -14.05 -17.83
N ARG A 104 6.32 -14.79 -18.77
CA ARG A 104 5.17 -14.34 -19.57
C ARG A 104 3.86 -14.58 -18.82
N ASP A 105 3.75 -15.74 -18.16
CA ASP A 105 2.61 -16.11 -17.34
C ASP A 105 3.04 -16.78 -16.02
N LEU A 106 2.12 -16.86 -15.06
CA LEU A 106 2.38 -17.43 -13.74
C LEU A 106 2.80 -18.92 -13.82
N SER A 107 2.23 -19.67 -14.78
CA SER A 107 2.59 -21.08 -14.96
C SER A 107 4.05 -21.23 -15.33
N GLU A 108 4.54 -20.40 -16.26
CA GLU A 108 5.94 -20.38 -16.67
C GLU A 108 6.87 -20.05 -15.51
N CYS A 109 6.57 -19.00 -14.72
CA CYS A 109 7.34 -18.61 -13.54
C CYS A 109 7.53 -19.78 -12.56
N LEU A 110 6.43 -20.42 -12.21
CA LEU A 110 6.45 -21.55 -11.27
C LEU A 110 7.14 -22.78 -11.85
N LEU A 111 6.99 -23.06 -13.15
CA LEU A 111 7.67 -24.16 -13.82
C LEU A 111 9.19 -23.97 -13.87
N ILE A 112 9.66 -22.75 -14.13
CA ILE A 112 11.09 -22.44 -14.11
C ILE A 112 11.67 -22.76 -12.73
N GLN A 113 11.03 -22.32 -11.65
CA GLN A 113 11.46 -22.58 -10.29
C GLN A 113 11.45 -24.09 -9.96
N LEU A 114 10.37 -24.80 -10.34
CA LEU A 114 10.27 -26.24 -10.13
C LEU A 114 11.32 -27.03 -10.93
N ASN A 115 11.69 -26.56 -12.12
CA ASN A 115 12.70 -27.22 -12.97
C ASN A 115 14.13 -26.99 -12.47
N HIS A 116 14.35 -25.91 -11.74
CA HIS A 116 15.66 -25.60 -11.17
C HIS A 116 15.97 -26.44 -9.91
N ILE A 117 14.99 -27.13 -9.33
CA ILE A 117 15.20 -28.00 -8.18
C ILE A 117 16.11 -29.18 -8.61
N PRO A 118 17.27 -29.41 -7.92
CA PRO A 118 18.21 -30.43 -8.26
C PRO A 118 17.57 -31.83 -8.34
N ALA A 119 18.07 -32.68 -9.26
CA ALA A 119 17.54 -34.02 -9.47
C ALA A 119 17.59 -34.91 -8.21
N GLU A 120 18.55 -34.68 -7.33
CA GLU A 120 18.70 -35.39 -6.05
C GLU A 120 17.57 -35.11 -5.05
N LEU A 121 16.93 -33.94 -5.16
CA LEU A 121 15.82 -33.50 -4.31
C LEU A 121 14.43 -33.72 -4.95
N GLN A 122 14.40 -34.30 -6.16
CA GLN A 122 13.16 -34.57 -6.87
C GLN A 122 12.33 -35.65 -6.17
N THR A 123 11.26 -35.24 -5.52
CA THR A 123 10.26 -36.13 -4.93
C THR A 123 9.07 -36.30 -5.88
N ASP A 124 8.25 -37.32 -5.69
CA ASP A 124 7.00 -37.51 -6.42
C ASP A 124 6.10 -36.29 -6.31
N ALA A 125 6.14 -35.57 -5.16
CA ALA A 125 5.39 -34.33 -4.92
C ALA A 125 5.78 -33.23 -5.92
N ILE A 126 7.06 -33.09 -6.27
CA ILE A 126 7.56 -32.11 -7.24
C ILE A 126 7.08 -32.45 -8.66
N VAL A 127 7.09 -33.74 -9.02
CA VAL A 127 6.60 -34.22 -10.32
C VAL A 127 5.11 -33.92 -10.45
N HIS A 128 4.34 -34.21 -9.40
CA HIS A 128 2.92 -33.89 -9.35
C HIS A 128 2.67 -32.37 -9.38
N ALA A 129 3.48 -31.57 -8.67
CA ALA A 129 3.42 -30.12 -8.68
C ALA A 129 3.62 -29.55 -10.10
N ARG A 130 4.63 -30.04 -10.84
CA ARG A 130 4.85 -29.64 -12.25
C ARG A 130 3.65 -29.93 -13.14
N MET A 131 3.05 -31.10 -13.00
CA MET A 131 1.86 -31.47 -13.76
C MET A 131 0.67 -30.54 -13.44
N ILE A 132 0.44 -30.25 -12.17
CA ILE A 132 -0.64 -29.36 -11.74
C ILE A 132 -0.41 -27.94 -12.23
N VAL A 133 0.80 -27.40 -12.09
CA VAL A 133 1.14 -26.04 -12.53
C VAL A 133 1.02 -25.90 -14.04
N LYS A 134 1.41 -26.91 -14.81
CA LYS A 134 1.36 -26.89 -16.27
C LYS A 134 -0.07 -26.90 -16.81
N ASP A 135 -0.92 -27.82 -16.32
CA ASP A 135 -2.19 -28.13 -16.98
C ASP A 135 -3.42 -27.74 -16.14
N HIS A 136 -3.27 -27.54 -14.82
CA HIS A 136 -4.39 -27.41 -13.89
C HIS A 136 -4.29 -26.19 -12.97
N LEU A 137 -3.47 -25.18 -13.31
CA LEU A 137 -3.27 -24.00 -12.47
C LEU A 137 -4.57 -23.20 -12.21
N GLN A 138 -5.45 -23.11 -13.21
CA GLN A 138 -6.74 -22.44 -13.06
C GLN A 138 -7.68 -23.18 -12.09
N ALA A 139 -7.73 -24.50 -12.17
CA ALA A 139 -8.51 -25.32 -11.25
C ALA A 139 -7.94 -25.23 -9.81
N LEU A 140 -6.62 -25.12 -9.68
CA LEU A 140 -5.95 -24.89 -8.40
C LEU A 140 -6.33 -23.51 -7.82
N GLY A 141 -6.34 -22.46 -8.63
CA GLY A 141 -6.78 -21.12 -8.25
C GLY A 141 -8.25 -21.08 -7.82
N GLY A 142 -9.12 -21.79 -8.50
CA GLY A 142 -10.53 -21.97 -8.13
C GLY A 142 -10.75 -22.96 -6.96
N ARG A 143 -9.68 -23.58 -6.45
CA ARG A 143 -9.69 -24.62 -5.39
C ARG A 143 -10.64 -25.79 -5.69
N ASP A 144 -10.81 -26.14 -6.96
CA ASP A 144 -11.56 -27.32 -7.38
C ASP A 144 -10.66 -28.57 -7.32
N TYR A 145 -10.36 -28.99 -6.11
CA TYR A 145 -9.52 -30.15 -5.83
C TYR A 145 -10.13 -31.44 -6.38
N THR A 146 -11.46 -31.51 -6.45
CA THR A 146 -12.16 -32.69 -6.99
C THR A 146 -11.93 -32.84 -8.48
N GLN A 147 -11.91 -31.76 -9.22
CA GLN A 147 -11.57 -31.75 -10.65
C GLN A 147 -10.11 -32.18 -10.85
N ILE A 148 -9.17 -31.58 -10.09
CA ILE A 148 -7.75 -31.92 -10.18
C ILE A 148 -7.53 -33.41 -9.91
N MET A 149 -8.08 -33.98 -8.83
CA MET A 149 -7.96 -35.40 -8.50
C MET A 149 -8.54 -36.31 -9.59
N ARG A 150 -9.63 -35.92 -10.24
CA ARG A 150 -10.21 -36.71 -11.34
C ARG A 150 -9.33 -36.71 -12.59
N GLN A 151 -8.75 -35.56 -12.93
CA GLN A 151 -7.93 -35.41 -14.15
C GLN A 151 -6.53 -35.99 -13.96
N THR A 152 -5.92 -35.76 -12.81
CA THR A 152 -4.55 -36.22 -12.51
C THR A 152 -4.49 -37.64 -11.91
N ARG A 153 -5.63 -38.19 -11.46
CA ARG A 153 -5.73 -39.48 -10.75
C ARG A 153 -4.94 -39.52 -9.43
N LEU A 154 -4.57 -38.38 -8.88
CA LEU A 154 -3.87 -38.29 -7.61
C LEU A 154 -4.81 -38.56 -6.44
N LYS A 155 -4.27 -39.17 -5.38
CA LYS A 155 -4.95 -39.31 -4.09
C LYS A 155 -4.84 -38.00 -3.30
N GLU A 156 -5.76 -37.78 -2.38
CA GLU A 156 -5.81 -36.57 -1.53
C GLU A 156 -4.45 -36.25 -0.84
N PRO A 157 -3.73 -37.21 -0.23
CA PRO A 157 -2.43 -36.91 0.39
C PRO A 157 -1.38 -36.46 -0.65
N GLN A 158 -1.34 -37.10 -1.82
CA GLN A 158 -0.41 -36.72 -2.89
C GLN A 158 -0.68 -35.32 -3.43
N LEU A 159 -1.96 -34.97 -3.57
CA LEU A 159 -2.36 -33.62 -3.97
C LEU A 159 -1.96 -32.59 -2.92
N ARG A 160 -2.15 -32.90 -1.63
CA ARG A 160 -1.71 -32.05 -0.53
C ARG A 160 -0.21 -31.80 -0.56
N ASP A 161 0.59 -32.84 -0.72
CA ASP A 161 2.05 -32.71 -0.77
C ASP A 161 2.49 -31.87 -1.98
N ALA A 162 1.86 -32.06 -3.14
CA ALA A 162 2.13 -31.26 -4.32
C ALA A 162 1.75 -29.77 -4.13
N ILE A 163 0.62 -29.48 -3.49
CA ILE A 163 0.20 -28.11 -3.15
C ILE A 163 1.18 -27.47 -2.18
N ALA A 164 1.65 -28.21 -1.17
CA ALA A 164 2.64 -27.70 -0.21
C ALA A 164 3.98 -27.34 -0.88
N VAL A 165 4.35 -28.03 -1.96
CA VAL A 165 5.50 -27.64 -2.78
C VAL A 165 5.21 -26.33 -3.55
N ILE A 166 4.03 -26.21 -4.18
CA ILE A 166 3.66 -25.03 -4.96
C ILE A 166 3.56 -23.78 -4.06
N GLU A 167 3.02 -23.90 -2.83
CA GLU A 167 2.90 -22.80 -1.87
C GLU A 167 4.26 -22.23 -1.40
N ARG A 168 5.36 -22.97 -1.56
CA ARG A 168 6.72 -22.52 -1.23
C ARG A 168 7.38 -21.72 -2.36
N LEU A 169 6.82 -21.78 -3.55
CA LEU A 169 7.37 -21.05 -4.70
C LEU A 169 7.02 -19.57 -4.63
N ASN A 170 7.85 -18.74 -5.23
CA ASN A 170 7.62 -17.31 -5.28
C ASN A 170 6.87 -16.90 -6.57
N PRO A 171 5.61 -16.47 -6.52
CA PRO A 171 4.87 -16.02 -7.70
C PRO A 171 5.28 -14.64 -8.22
N ARG A 172 6.10 -13.90 -7.45
CA ARG A 172 6.57 -12.54 -7.76
C ARG A 172 8.04 -12.39 -7.43
N PRO A 173 8.94 -13.02 -8.21
CA PRO A 173 10.36 -13.06 -7.88
C PRO A 173 10.99 -11.67 -7.78
N GLY A 174 10.57 -10.70 -8.60
CA GLY A 174 11.10 -9.33 -8.57
C GLY A 174 10.91 -8.59 -7.24
N SER A 175 9.90 -8.98 -6.44
CA SER A 175 9.64 -8.34 -5.15
C SER A 175 10.70 -8.64 -4.07
N GLU A 176 11.62 -9.57 -4.30
CA GLU A 176 12.72 -9.86 -3.39
C GLU A 176 13.81 -8.79 -3.42
N ILE A 177 14.04 -8.19 -4.59
CA ILE A 177 15.11 -7.18 -4.80
C ILE A 177 14.56 -5.76 -4.69
N ALA A 178 13.38 -5.50 -5.24
CA ALA A 178 12.72 -4.21 -5.15
C ALA A 178 11.76 -4.20 -3.95
N PRO A 179 12.23 -3.87 -2.73
CA PRO A 179 11.34 -3.77 -1.59
C PRO A 179 10.31 -2.68 -1.91
N SER A 180 9.03 -2.99 -1.70
CA SER A 180 7.96 -2.01 -1.79
C SER A 180 8.38 -0.78 -0.99
N THR A 181 8.54 0.35 -1.65
CA THR A 181 8.77 1.63 -0.99
C THR A 181 7.51 1.96 -0.21
N ALA A 182 7.49 1.54 1.06
CA ALA A 182 6.41 1.90 1.95
C ALA A 182 6.41 3.43 2.10
N SER A 183 5.47 4.11 1.45
CA SER A 183 5.29 5.54 1.66
C SER A 183 4.77 5.77 3.08
N TYR A 184 5.60 6.36 3.92
CA TYR A 184 5.17 6.73 5.26
C TYR A 184 4.26 7.95 5.19
N VAL A 185 3.04 7.80 5.67
CA VAL A 185 2.08 8.90 5.76
C VAL A 185 2.30 9.63 7.08
N ILE A 186 2.69 10.89 7.00
CA ILE A 186 2.81 11.76 8.19
C ILE A 186 1.40 12.27 8.55
N PRO A 187 0.89 12.01 9.76
CA PRO A 187 -0.45 12.41 10.16
C PRO A 187 -0.51 13.93 10.41
N ASP A 188 -1.61 14.56 10.02
CA ASP A 188 -1.88 15.99 10.25
C ASP A 188 -2.35 16.26 11.68
N VAL A 189 -3.02 15.28 12.28
CA VAL A 189 -3.66 15.37 13.59
C VAL A 189 -3.28 14.17 14.45
N VAL A 190 -3.06 14.39 15.74
CA VAL A 190 -2.74 13.35 16.73
C VAL A 190 -3.82 13.31 17.80
N VAL A 191 -4.31 12.10 18.10
CA VAL A 191 -5.29 11.83 19.13
C VAL A 191 -4.63 11.13 20.31
N LEU A 192 -4.70 11.75 21.46
CA LEU A 192 -4.11 11.27 22.70
C LEU A 192 -5.20 11.11 23.78
N LYS A 193 -5.06 10.06 24.59
CA LYS A 193 -5.91 9.90 25.79
C LYS A 193 -5.23 10.57 26.97
N ASP A 194 -5.86 11.56 27.56
CA ASP A 194 -5.35 12.19 28.78
C ASP A 194 -5.39 11.19 29.94
N LYS A 195 -4.26 10.89 30.52
CA LYS A 195 -4.10 9.94 31.61
C LYS A 195 -4.84 10.35 32.90
N ARG A 196 -5.08 11.67 33.09
CA ARG A 196 -5.72 12.20 34.30
C ARG A 196 -7.23 12.22 34.19
N SER A 197 -7.74 12.76 33.07
CA SER A 197 -9.19 12.92 32.86
C SER A 197 -9.83 11.73 32.13
N GLY A 198 -9.05 10.87 31.51
CA GLY A 198 -9.52 9.77 30.66
C GLY A 198 -10.15 10.22 29.34
N ARG A 199 -10.18 11.54 29.08
CA ARG A 199 -10.78 12.13 27.88
C ARG A 199 -9.81 12.07 26.70
N TRP A 200 -10.37 11.98 25.51
CA TRP A 200 -9.61 12.05 24.24
C TRP A 200 -9.33 13.52 23.92
N ARG A 201 -8.07 13.82 23.60
CA ARG A 201 -7.58 15.13 23.19
C ARG A 201 -7.05 15.06 21.78
N VAL A 202 -7.36 16.07 20.99
CA VAL A 202 -6.95 16.21 19.59
C VAL A 202 -5.97 17.36 19.47
N GLU A 203 -4.82 17.12 18.87
CA GLU A 203 -3.78 18.14 18.67
C GLU A 203 -3.31 18.10 17.21
N LEU A 204 -2.92 19.27 16.68
CA LEU A 204 -2.27 19.33 15.38
C LEU A 204 -0.84 18.79 15.49
N ASN A 205 -0.40 18.06 14.48
CA ASN A 205 0.99 17.61 14.42
C ASN A 205 1.90 18.82 14.13
N PRO A 206 2.85 19.16 15.02
CA PRO A 206 3.74 20.29 14.81
C PRO A 206 4.69 20.12 13.62
N GLU A 207 4.93 18.89 13.15
CA GLU A 207 5.78 18.61 11.99
C GLU A 207 5.10 19.00 10.66
N THR A 208 3.77 18.87 10.59
CA THR A 208 3.00 19.21 9.39
C THR A 208 2.48 20.65 9.38
N ALA A 209 2.48 21.31 10.52
CA ALA A 209 1.98 22.69 10.68
C ALA A 209 3.16 23.68 10.82
N PRO A 210 3.66 24.30 9.74
CA PRO A 210 4.77 25.23 9.81
C PRO A 210 4.40 26.45 10.63
N LYS A 211 5.27 26.83 11.57
CA LYS A 211 5.12 28.04 12.37
C LYS A 211 5.70 29.24 11.62
N LEU A 212 4.86 29.93 10.88
CA LEU A 212 5.25 31.12 10.13
C LEU A 212 5.08 32.39 10.99
N ARG A 213 6.06 33.28 10.90
CA ARG A 213 5.97 34.61 11.50
C ARG A 213 6.52 35.65 10.51
N ILE A 214 5.98 36.86 10.60
CA ILE A 214 6.53 37.99 9.86
C ILE A 214 7.79 38.47 10.60
N ASN A 215 8.87 38.69 9.85
CA ASN A 215 10.08 39.26 10.43
C ASN A 215 9.79 40.71 10.87
N PRO A 216 10.03 41.04 12.17
CA PRO A 216 9.72 42.36 12.70
C PRO A 216 10.57 43.48 12.06
N ASP A 217 11.79 43.19 11.63
CA ASP A 217 12.70 44.18 11.03
C ASP A 217 12.16 44.65 9.69
N TYR A 218 11.68 43.75 8.82
CA TYR A 218 11.05 44.11 7.56
C TYR A 218 9.69 44.82 7.78
N ALA A 219 8.94 44.40 8.79
CA ALA A 219 7.67 45.06 9.11
C ALA A 219 7.88 46.51 9.61
N ALA A 220 9.02 46.79 10.28
CA ALA A 220 9.38 48.11 10.75
C ALA A 220 9.80 49.08 9.63
N LEU A 221 10.24 48.58 8.49
CA LEU A 221 10.62 49.41 7.33
C LEU A 221 9.38 50.09 6.68
N VAL A 222 8.20 49.54 6.89
CA VAL A 222 6.97 50.08 6.33
C VAL A 222 6.55 51.37 7.07
N LYS A 223 6.74 52.52 6.42
CA LYS A 223 6.34 53.83 6.96
C LYS A 223 4.89 54.15 6.57
N ARG A 224 4.07 54.59 7.56
CA ARG A 224 2.64 54.88 7.32
C ARG A 224 2.39 56.12 6.44
N SER A 225 3.31 57.09 6.50
CA SER A 225 3.16 58.38 5.82
C SER A 225 3.90 58.51 4.48
N ASP A 226 4.61 57.47 4.08
CA ASP A 226 5.39 57.44 2.83
C ASP A 226 4.58 56.76 1.73
N ASN A 227 4.37 57.43 0.61
CA ASN A 227 3.66 56.98 -0.57
C ASN A 227 4.61 56.66 -1.73
N SER A 228 5.89 56.42 -1.45
CA SER A 228 6.82 55.98 -2.47
C SER A 228 6.41 54.61 -3.02
N THR A 229 6.78 54.33 -4.28
CA THR A 229 6.50 53.04 -4.95
C THR A 229 7.07 51.87 -4.15
N GLU A 230 8.25 52.02 -3.58
CA GLU A 230 8.93 51.03 -2.75
C GLU A 230 8.16 50.75 -1.44
N ASN A 231 7.71 51.80 -0.75
CA ASN A 231 6.93 51.64 0.50
C ASN A 231 5.55 51.05 0.24
N ASN A 232 4.92 51.36 -0.88
CA ASN A 232 3.64 50.76 -1.28
C ASN A 232 3.84 49.27 -1.56
N TYR A 233 4.90 48.86 -2.28
CA TYR A 233 5.26 47.48 -2.50
C TYR A 233 5.46 46.71 -1.20
N LEU A 234 6.19 47.27 -0.23
CA LEU A 234 6.38 46.69 1.09
C LEU A 234 5.07 46.56 1.87
N LYS A 235 4.15 47.56 1.80
CA LYS A 235 2.83 47.50 2.42
C LYS A 235 1.98 46.36 1.85
N ASP A 236 1.95 46.22 0.54
CA ASP A 236 1.12 45.22 -0.14
C ASP A 236 1.64 43.80 0.22
N ASN A 237 2.95 43.58 0.15
CA ASN A 237 3.55 42.28 0.54
C ASN A 237 3.32 41.99 2.03
N LEU A 238 3.43 42.97 2.91
CA LEU A 238 3.17 42.78 4.34
C LEU A 238 1.68 42.42 4.59
N GLN A 239 0.76 43.05 3.86
CA GLN A 239 -0.67 42.72 3.95
C GLN A 239 -0.94 41.32 3.43
N GLU A 240 -0.36 40.95 2.31
CA GLU A 240 -0.46 39.59 1.74
C GLU A 240 0.09 38.53 2.69
N ALA A 241 1.26 38.78 3.28
CA ALA A 241 1.86 37.87 4.27
C ALA A 241 0.96 37.69 5.51
N ARG A 242 0.35 38.77 6.01
CA ARG A 242 -0.61 38.72 7.12
C ARG A 242 -1.87 37.94 6.76
N TRP A 243 -2.40 38.17 5.58
CA TRP A 243 -3.55 37.41 5.07
C TRP A 243 -3.26 35.94 4.92
N PHE A 244 -2.09 35.61 4.38
CA PHE A 244 -1.63 34.21 4.20
C PHE A 244 -1.52 33.49 5.55
N ILE A 245 -0.86 34.09 6.55
CA ILE A 245 -0.74 33.51 7.89
C ILE A 245 -2.12 33.31 8.53
N LYS A 246 -3.01 34.29 8.41
CA LYS A 246 -4.39 34.19 8.92
C LYS A 246 -5.17 33.08 8.22
N SER A 247 -5.00 32.91 6.92
CA SER A 247 -5.63 31.86 6.14
C SER A 247 -5.17 30.46 6.59
N LEU A 248 -3.85 30.29 6.83
CA LEU A 248 -3.29 29.04 7.36
C LEU A 248 -3.83 28.74 8.77
N GLN A 249 -3.87 29.74 9.64
CA GLN A 249 -4.43 29.58 10.99
C GLN A 249 -5.90 29.15 10.93
N SER A 250 -6.71 29.82 10.12
CA SER A 250 -8.14 29.48 9.95
C SER A 250 -8.33 28.06 9.41
N ARG A 251 -7.47 27.61 8.46
CA ARG A 251 -7.48 26.24 7.95
C ARG A 251 -7.16 25.23 9.05
N ASN A 252 -6.13 25.48 9.84
CA ASN A 252 -5.71 24.63 10.93
C ASN A 252 -6.77 24.56 12.05
N GLU A 253 -7.39 25.67 12.39
CA GLU A 253 -8.50 25.73 13.35
C GLU A 253 -9.70 24.92 12.86
N THR A 254 -10.04 25.03 11.57
CA THR A 254 -11.13 24.26 10.97
C THR A 254 -10.83 22.76 11.02
N LEU A 255 -9.61 22.34 10.65
CA LEU A 255 -9.18 20.95 10.72
C LEU A 255 -9.29 20.41 12.15
N LEU A 256 -8.81 21.18 13.14
CA LEU A 256 -8.87 20.79 14.55
C LEU A 256 -10.31 20.66 15.06
N LYS A 257 -11.19 21.61 14.71
CA LYS A 257 -12.62 21.55 15.06
C LYS A 257 -13.29 20.30 14.49
N VAL A 258 -13.08 20.02 13.20
CA VAL A 258 -13.66 18.87 12.53
C VAL A 258 -13.12 17.56 13.14
N ALA A 259 -11.81 17.45 13.33
CA ALA A 259 -11.19 16.26 13.93
C ALA A 259 -11.68 16.04 15.38
N SER A 260 -11.83 17.10 16.18
CA SER A 260 -12.35 17.00 17.54
C SER A 260 -13.77 16.47 17.57
N ARG A 261 -14.63 16.92 16.67
CA ARG A 261 -16.03 16.43 16.59
C ARG A 261 -16.10 14.99 16.13
N ILE A 262 -15.24 14.57 15.18
CA ILE A 262 -15.15 13.17 14.77
C ILE A 262 -14.73 12.30 15.97
N VAL A 263 -13.71 12.70 16.72
CA VAL A 263 -13.22 11.96 17.90
C VAL A 263 -14.26 11.90 19.00
N GLU A 264 -14.98 12.98 19.28
CA GLU A 264 -16.08 12.99 20.26
C GLU A 264 -17.19 12.01 19.90
N HIS A 265 -17.52 11.89 18.60
CA HIS A 265 -18.54 10.94 18.13
C HIS A 265 -18.04 9.48 18.14
N GLN A 266 -16.75 9.26 17.81
CA GLN A 266 -16.14 7.95 17.62
C GLN A 266 -15.33 7.44 18.82
N GLN A 267 -15.70 7.84 20.05
CA GLN A 267 -15.00 7.40 21.27
C GLN A 267 -14.96 5.89 21.40
N GLU A 268 -16.06 5.21 21.09
CA GLU A 268 -16.16 3.75 21.15
C GLU A 268 -15.24 3.05 20.15
N PHE A 269 -15.07 3.62 18.96
CA PHE A 269 -14.08 3.15 17.99
C PHE A 269 -12.66 3.22 18.57
N LEU A 270 -12.31 4.31 19.23
CA LEU A 270 -10.97 4.47 19.80
C LEU A 270 -10.68 3.45 20.92
N GLU A 271 -11.70 3.03 21.66
CA GLU A 271 -11.58 2.06 22.75
C GLU A 271 -11.73 0.61 22.28
N HIS A 272 -12.72 0.31 21.47
CA HIS A 272 -13.10 -1.06 21.09
C HIS A 272 -12.72 -1.44 19.65
N GLY A 273 -12.39 -0.46 18.80
CA GLY A 273 -11.97 -0.68 17.41
C GLY A 273 -13.11 -0.61 16.40
N GLU A 274 -12.85 -1.15 15.20
CA GLU A 274 -13.72 -1.03 14.03
C GLU A 274 -15.14 -1.59 14.28
N GLU A 275 -15.27 -2.60 15.12
CA GLU A 275 -16.55 -3.23 15.48
C GLU A 275 -17.51 -2.27 16.20
N ALA A 276 -16.97 -1.29 16.96
CA ALA A 276 -17.73 -0.31 17.72
C ALA A 276 -17.84 1.06 17.01
N MET A 277 -17.56 1.10 15.71
CA MET A 277 -17.63 2.34 14.95
C MET A 277 -19.08 2.78 14.75
N LYS A 278 -19.41 3.99 15.21
CA LYS A 278 -20.72 4.60 15.02
C LYS A 278 -20.86 5.16 13.59
N PRO A 279 -22.07 5.08 12.99
CA PRO A 279 -22.32 5.75 11.72
C PRO A 279 -22.19 7.27 11.89
N LEU A 280 -21.60 7.92 10.90
CA LEU A 280 -21.37 9.35 10.88
C LEU A 280 -21.47 9.85 9.44
N VAL A 281 -22.31 10.83 9.18
CA VAL A 281 -22.41 11.46 7.87
C VAL A 281 -21.81 12.87 7.87
N LEU A 282 -21.43 13.35 6.68
CA LEU A 282 -20.83 14.69 6.54
C LEU A 282 -21.75 15.81 7.08
N HIS A 283 -23.07 15.62 6.93
CA HIS A 283 -24.08 16.55 7.39
C HIS A 283 -24.03 16.78 8.91
N ASP A 284 -23.89 15.72 9.71
CA ASP A 284 -23.87 15.79 11.17
C ASP A 284 -22.70 16.64 11.69
N ILE A 285 -21.53 16.47 11.06
CA ILE A 285 -20.34 17.27 11.39
C ILE A 285 -20.50 18.73 10.88
N ALA A 286 -21.06 18.89 9.68
CA ALA A 286 -21.28 20.21 9.09
C ALA A 286 -22.19 21.08 9.98
N GLU A 287 -23.28 20.50 10.48
CA GLU A 287 -24.21 21.15 11.43
C GLU A 287 -23.50 21.45 12.77
N ALA A 288 -22.77 20.47 13.33
CA ALA A 288 -22.08 20.63 14.61
C ALA A 288 -20.95 21.68 14.61
N VAL A 289 -20.36 21.96 13.45
CA VAL A 289 -19.25 22.92 13.26
C VAL A 289 -19.74 24.21 12.62
N GLU A 290 -21.01 24.32 12.27
CA GLU A 290 -21.65 25.45 11.58
C GLU A 290 -20.98 25.80 10.25
N MET A 291 -20.67 24.76 9.45
CA MET A 291 -20.02 24.89 8.15
C MET A 291 -20.76 24.09 7.07
N HIS A 292 -20.50 24.41 5.80
CA HIS A 292 -21.09 23.68 4.68
C HIS A 292 -20.44 22.32 4.50
N GLU A 293 -21.20 21.28 4.11
CA GLU A 293 -20.69 19.90 3.88
C GLU A 293 -19.52 19.85 2.90
N SER A 294 -19.54 20.69 1.86
CA SER A 294 -18.44 20.74 0.89
C SER A 294 -17.10 21.18 1.52
N THR A 295 -17.17 22.05 2.57
CA THR A 295 -15.98 22.45 3.33
C THR A 295 -15.44 21.28 4.14
N ILE A 296 -16.33 20.56 4.85
CA ILE A 296 -15.97 19.37 5.62
C ILE A 296 -15.34 18.31 4.70
N SER A 297 -15.97 18.03 3.55
CA SER A 297 -15.43 17.07 2.58
C SER A 297 -14.01 17.42 2.10
N ARG A 298 -13.74 18.71 1.80
CA ARG A 298 -12.41 19.17 1.39
C ARG A 298 -11.38 19.10 2.52
N VAL A 299 -11.79 19.44 3.75
CA VAL A 299 -10.90 19.42 4.92
C VAL A 299 -10.53 17.99 5.34
N THR A 300 -11.40 17.01 5.08
CA THR A 300 -11.21 15.61 5.50
C THR A 300 -10.53 14.73 4.44
N THR A 301 -10.48 15.18 3.18
CA THR A 301 -9.84 14.44 2.08
C THR A 301 -8.33 14.57 2.16
N GLN A 302 -7.61 13.44 2.07
CA GLN A 302 -6.14 13.33 2.16
C GLN A 302 -5.57 13.96 3.45
N LYS A 303 -6.34 13.93 4.53
CA LYS A 303 -5.93 14.35 5.86
C LYS A 303 -5.98 13.17 6.81
N TYR A 304 -4.87 12.94 7.51
CA TYR A 304 -4.66 11.74 8.31
C TYR A 304 -4.63 12.07 9.79
N MET A 305 -5.18 11.16 10.57
CA MET A 305 -5.24 11.24 12.02
C MET A 305 -4.52 10.04 12.63
N HIS A 306 -3.55 10.29 13.47
CA HIS A 306 -2.90 9.28 14.28
C HIS A 306 -3.72 8.98 15.52
N THR A 307 -4.13 7.72 15.67
CA THR A 307 -4.85 7.22 16.84
C THR A 307 -4.06 6.09 17.49
N PRO A 308 -4.35 5.70 18.74
CA PRO A 308 -3.72 4.52 19.36
C PRO A 308 -3.94 3.20 18.60
N ARG A 309 -4.91 3.18 17.68
CA ARG A 309 -5.21 2.02 16.83
C ARG A 309 -4.57 2.05 15.45
N GLY A 310 -3.90 3.15 15.10
CA GLY A 310 -3.24 3.34 13.83
C GLY A 310 -3.52 4.70 13.20
N ILE A 311 -3.01 4.88 11.99
CA ILE A 311 -3.21 6.09 11.18
C ILE A 311 -4.40 5.87 10.26
N PHE A 312 -5.39 6.77 10.33
CA PHE A 312 -6.61 6.73 9.52
C PHE A 312 -6.80 8.06 8.80
N GLU A 313 -7.29 8.01 7.57
CA GLU A 313 -7.78 9.21 6.90
C GLU A 313 -9.04 9.72 7.61
N LEU A 314 -9.20 11.03 7.79
CA LEU A 314 -10.40 11.59 8.42
C LEU A 314 -11.69 11.16 7.70
N LYS A 315 -11.62 11.01 6.38
CA LYS A 315 -12.73 10.54 5.56
C LYS A 315 -13.17 9.10 5.91
N TYR A 316 -12.30 8.26 6.46
CA TYR A 316 -12.60 6.89 6.87
C TYR A 316 -13.74 6.80 7.90
N PHE A 317 -13.87 7.81 8.75
CA PHE A 317 -14.89 7.86 9.80
C PHE A 317 -16.30 8.18 9.28
N PHE A 318 -16.42 8.68 8.06
CA PHE A 318 -17.71 8.90 7.42
C PHE A 318 -18.20 7.63 6.76
N SER A 319 -19.21 7.03 7.35
CA SER A 319 -19.81 5.78 6.87
C SER A 319 -21.33 5.88 6.87
N SER A 320 -21.95 5.31 5.83
CA SER A 320 -23.41 5.18 5.77
C SER A 320 -23.90 4.28 6.91
N HIS A 321 -25.06 4.61 7.43
CA HIS A 321 -25.78 3.83 8.43
C HIS A 321 -26.55 2.69 7.79
N VAL A 322 -26.62 1.57 8.50
CA VAL A 322 -27.48 0.43 8.22
C VAL A 322 -28.36 0.20 9.45
N SER A 323 -29.70 0.19 9.23
CA SER A 323 -30.66 0.05 10.30
C SER A 323 -30.54 -1.32 10.99
N MET A 324 -30.56 -1.31 12.32
CA MET A 324 -30.64 -2.53 13.14
C MET A 324 -32.08 -2.94 13.42
N ALA A 325 -32.32 -4.21 13.74
CA ALA A 325 -33.66 -4.74 14.09
C ALA A 325 -34.21 -4.15 15.39
N GLY A 326 -33.34 -3.76 16.33
CA GLY A 326 -33.68 -3.17 17.63
C GLY A 326 -33.82 -1.64 17.63
N GLY A 327 -33.84 -0.98 16.46
CA GLY A 327 -33.97 0.50 16.36
C GLY A 327 -32.64 1.25 16.47
N GLY A 328 -31.50 0.57 16.55
CA GLY A 328 -30.16 1.16 16.47
C GLY A 328 -29.63 1.29 15.05
N GLU A 329 -28.52 2.00 14.90
CA GLU A 329 -27.80 2.16 13.63
C GLU A 329 -26.40 1.57 13.74
N CYS A 330 -26.00 0.81 12.73
CA CYS A 330 -24.67 0.24 12.62
C CYS A 330 -23.92 0.83 11.42
N SER A 331 -22.63 1.09 11.58
CA SER A 331 -21.84 1.60 10.47
C SER A 331 -21.49 0.50 9.46
N SER A 332 -21.38 0.85 8.18
CA SER A 332 -20.95 -0.09 7.15
C SER A 332 -19.53 -0.63 7.42
N THR A 333 -18.68 0.12 8.09
CA THR A 333 -17.33 -0.28 8.51
C THR A 333 -17.37 -1.33 9.62
N ALA A 334 -18.24 -1.16 10.62
CA ALA A 334 -18.42 -2.16 11.67
C ALA A 334 -18.92 -3.50 11.11
N ILE A 335 -19.84 -3.47 10.14
CA ILE A 335 -20.32 -4.69 9.46
C ILE A 335 -19.18 -5.39 8.72
N ARG A 336 -18.30 -4.64 8.04
CA ARG A 336 -17.10 -5.21 7.39
C ARG A 336 -16.15 -5.84 8.40
N ALA A 337 -15.94 -5.20 9.56
CA ALA A 337 -15.13 -5.75 10.64
C ALA A 337 -15.70 -7.06 11.18
N PHE A 338 -17.02 -7.14 11.40
CA PHE A 338 -17.68 -8.38 11.78
C PHE A 338 -17.55 -9.49 10.73
N ILE A 339 -17.72 -9.17 9.44
CA ILE A 339 -17.51 -10.14 8.35
C ILE A 339 -16.08 -10.67 8.38
N LYS A 340 -15.08 -9.79 8.51
CA LYS A 340 -13.65 -10.15 8.58
C LYS A 340 -13.38 -11.09 9.78
N LYS A 341 -13.95 -10.78 10.92
CA LYS A 341 -13.83 -11.60 12.14
C LYS A 341 -14.48 -12.98 11.99
N LEU A 342 -15.70 -13.05 11.45
CA LEU A 342 -16.39 -14.31 11.19
C LEU A 342 -15.64 -15.20 10.21
N VAL A 343 -15.08 -14.60 9.15
CA VAL A 343 -14.26 -15.34 8.17
C VAL A 343 -12.93 -15.80 8.78
N ALA A 344 -12.30 -15.00 9.64
CA ALA A 344 -11.06 -15.39 10.32
C ALA A 344 -11.27 -16.56 11.29
N ALA A 345 -12.47 -16.67 11.87
CA ALA A 345 -12.84 -17.74 12.81
C ALA A 345 -13.52 -18.95 12.15
N GLU A 346 -13.70 -18.96 10.82
CA GLU A 346 -14.39 -20.04 10.11
C GLU A 346 -13.58 -21.33 10.03
N ASN A 347 -14.27 -22.45 9.87
CA ASN A 347 -13.62 -23.74 9.64
C ASN A 347 -13.13 -23.83 8.17
N PRO A 348 -11.82 -24.01 7.92
CA PRO A 348 -11.25 -24.08 6.58
C PRO A 348 -11.83 -25.18 5.67
N ARG A 349 -12.34 -26.30 6.27
CA ARG A 349 -12.99 -27.37 5.50
C ARG A 349 -14.42 -27.04 5.07
N LYS A 350 -15.13 -26.18 5.83
CA LYS A 350 -16.52 -25.77 5.59
C LYS A 350 -16.67 -24.26 5.77
N PRO A 351 -16.17 -23.44 4.85
CA PRO A 351 -16.27 -22.00 4.93
C PRO A 351 -17.73 -21.52 5.01
N LEU A 352 -17.95 -20.39 5.67
CA LEU A 352 -19.26 -19.78 5.83
C LEU A 352 -19.78 -19.23 4.50
N SER A 353 -20.98 -19.61 4.11
CA SER A 353 -21.64 -18.99 2.95
C SER A 353 -22.14 -17.58 3.32
N ASP A 354 -22.31 -16.70 2.31
CA ASP A 354 -22.83 -15.34 2.53
C ASP A 354 -24.23 -15.36 3.20
N SER A 355 -25.05 -16.41 2.95
CA SER A 355 -26.32 -16.61 3.64
C SER A 355 -26.15 -16.97 5.11
N LYS A 356 -25.13 -17.75 5.45
CA LYS A 356 -24.86 -18.14 6.83
C LYS A 356 -24.25 -16.98 7.63
N ILE A 357 -23.41 -16.16 6.98
CA ILE A 357 -22.91 -14.90 7.54
C ILE A 357 -24.09 -13.95 7.84
N ALA A 358 -25.06 -13.85 6.91
CA ALA A 358 -26.28 -13.06 7.11
C ALA A 358 -27.08 -13.52 8.35
N ALA A 359 -27.23 -14.83 8.52
CA ALA A 359 -27.91 -15.40 9.67
C ALA A 359 -27.20 -15.11 11.00
N LEU A 360 -25.86 -15.26 11.05
CA LEU A 360 -25.05 -14.95 12.23
C LEU A 360 -25.08 -13.45 12.60
N LEU A 361 -25.09 -12.55 11.60
CA LEU A 361 -25.24 -11.11 11.83
C LEU A 361 -26.66 -10.77 12.32
N ALA A 362 -27.68 -11.49 11.83
CA ALA A 362 -29.06 -11.31 12.30
C ALA A 362 -29.25 -11.73 13.76
N GLU A 363 -28.51 -12.75 14.24
CA GLU A 363 -28.46 -13.12 15.67
C GLU A 363 -27.85 -11.98 16.54
N GLN A 364 -27.03 -11.12 15.95
CA GLN A 364 -26.48 -9.91 16.59
C GLN A 364 -27.35 -8.67 16.32
N GLU A 365 -28.60 -8.85 15.94
CA GLU A 365 -29.58 -7.79 15.62
C GLU A 365 -29.25 -6.95 14.37
N ILE A 366 -28.21 -7.31 13.61
CA ILE A 366 -27.80 -6.61 12.38
C ILE A 366 -28.47 -7.27 11.17
N LYS A 367 -29.50 -6.65 10.61
CA LYS A 367 -30.21 -7.16 9.43
C LYS A 367 -29.55 -6.68 8.14
N VAL A 368 -28.80 -7.55 7.48
CA VAL A 368 -28.14 -7.25 6.20
C VAL A 368 -28.54 -8.27 5.15
N ALA A 369 -28.89 -7.80 3.96
CA ALA A 369 -29.23 -8.68 2.86
C ALA A 369 -27.99 -9.43 2.36
N ARG A 370 -28.16 -10.70 1.90
CA ARG A 370 -27.09 -11.53 1.34
C ARG A 370 -26.28 -10.80 0.25
N ARG A 371 -26.95 -10.05 -0.64
CA ARG A 371 -26.27 -9.29 -1.71
C ARG A 371 -25.34 -8.20 -1.16
N THR A 372 -25.73 -7.56 -0.07
CA THR A 372 -24.92 -6.53 0.61
C THR A 372 -23.70 -7.15 1.28
N ILE A 373 -23.86 -8.35 1.88
CA ILE A 373 -22.73 -9.11 2.47
C ILE A 373 -21.73 -9.50 1.38
N ALA A 374 -22.21 -10.01 0.24
CA ALA A 374 -21.34 -10.31 -0.89
C ALA A 374 -20.54 -9.08 -1.34
N LYS A 375 -21.22 -7.91 -1.49
CA LYS A 375 -20.54 -6.64 -1.83
C LYS A 375 -19.51 -6.22 -0.80
N TYR A 376 -19.80 -6.36 0.51
CA TYR A 376 -18.84 -6.03 1.56
C TYR A 376 -17.67 -7.00 1.59
N ARG A 377 -17.92 -8.29 1.40
CA ARG A 377 -16.88 -9.32 1.31
C ARG A 377 -15.93 -9.03 0.13
N GLU A 378 -16.49 -8.71 -1.05
CA GLU A 378 -15.71 -8.33 -2.23
C GLU A 378 -14.88 -7.07 -2.01
N SER A 379 -15.45 -6.06 -1.33
CA SER A 379 -14.70 -4.84 -0.98
C SER A 379 -13.55 -5.09 0.01
N LEU A 380 -13.57 -6.20 0.75
CA LEU A 380 -12.51 -6.66 1.63
C LEU A 380 -11.53 -7.61 0.91
N HIS A 381 -11.69 -7.83 -0.40
CA HIS A 381 -10.92 -8.81 -1.18
C HIS A 381 -10.97 -10.23 -0.61
N ILE A 382 -12.07 -10.58 0.04
CA ILE A 382 -12.29 -11.93 0.58
C ILE A 382 -13.01 -12.76 -0.50
N PRO A 383 -12.44 -13.89 -0.96
CA PRO A 383 -13.04 -14.71 -1.99
C PRO A 383 -14.32 -15.41 -1.51
N PRO A 384 -15.19 -15.90 -2.40
CA PRO A 384 -16.40 -16.62 -2.05
C PRO A 384 -16.10 -17.92 -1.29
N SER A 385 -17.09 -18.49 -0.60
CA SER A 385 -16.92 -19.68 0.26
C SER A 385 -16.30 -20.88 -0.49
N ASN A 386 -16.59 -21.03 -1.78
CA ASN A 386 -16.03 -22.11 -2.59
C ASN A 386 -14.50 -22.00 -2.72
N GLU A 387 -14.00 -20.79 -2.92
CA GLU A 387 -12.58 -20.50 -3.08
C GLU A 387 -11.82 -20.41 -1.74
N ARG A 388 -12.52 -20.30 -0.60
CA ARG A 388 -11.91 -20.31 0.74
C ARG A 388 -11.68 -21.70 1.32
N LYS A 389 -12.24 -22.74 0.70
CA LYS A 389 -12.09 -24.12 1.14
C LYS A 389 -10.64 -24.57 1.05
N LYS A 390 -10.08 -25.12 2.13
CA LYS A 390 -8.72 -25.70 2.17
C LYS A 390 -8.79 -27.21 2.34
N LEU A 391 -7.85 -27.90 1.69
CA LEU A 391 -7.50 -29.29 2.01
C LEU A 391 -6.60 -29.25 3.25
N VAL A 392 -7.12 -29.59 4.41
CA VAL A 392 -6.37 -29.64 5.68
C VAL A 392 -6.11 -31.09 6.06
#